data_fbe35b85319d624dc7b45a2157ee31eb
#
_entry.id   fbe35b85319d624dc7b45a2157ee31eb
#
_cell.length_a   1.000
_cell.length_b   1.000
_cell.length_c   1.000
_cell.angle_alpha   90.00
_cell.angle_beta   90.00
_cell.angle_gamma   90.00
#
_symmetry.space_group_name_H-M   'P 1'
#
loop_
_entity.id
_entity.type
_entity.pdbx_description
1 polymer ?
#
loop_
_entity_poly.entity_id
_entity_poly.type
_entity_poly.pdbx_seq_one_letter_code
_entity_poly.pdbx_strand_id
1 'polypeptide(L)'
;ATVLVADGYGDDGATSAWAGKGNKIEKQWSDPMFDSLGMLYTCVSEHIGFPFFQEGTVMALAAMGSPAYKDKFKDLIRLLPGGRIEINKSYIKYNTHGFIEPWQPKFYETFGPRRQSGDELTEHHFNIAWALQHWTEEALLHIVRELYRQHKSKNLVISGGVALNCVANARILRDTDFTRVWVPPVASDTGICFGSALYHWHQTLGNKRDFELTHAFYGKEFNDAEIVAALDAAGLKYERMETGALMKPV
;
A
#
# COMPACT_ATOMS: atom_id res chain seq x y z
N ALA A 1 11.03 -1.23 17.51
CA ALA A 1 10.81 -0.91 16.09
C ALA A 1 9.93 0.33 15.98
N THR A 2 10.15 1.11 14.94
CA THR A 2 9.17 2.10 14.45
C THR A 2 8.17 1.38 13.56
N VAL A 3 6.89 1.74 13.66
CA VAL A 3 5.84 1.17 12.82
C VAL A 3 5.10 2.29 12.12
N LEU A 4 4.96 2.19 10.81
CA LEU A 4 4.12 3.04 9.98
C LEU A 4 2.98 2.19 9.43
N VAL A 5 1.75 2.64 9.64
CA VAL A 5 0.57 2.10 8.94
C VAL A 5 0.11 3.18 7.98
N ALA A 6 0.05 2.85 6.70
CA ALA A 6 -0.44 3.74 5.64
C ALA A 6 -1.46 2.98 4.79
N ASP A 7 -2.70 3.44 4.81
CA ASP A 7 -3.81 2.76 4.18
C ASP A 7 -4.66 3.70 3.31
N GLY A 8 -5.60 3.14 2.58
CA GLY A 8 -6.65 3.87 1.90
C GLY A 8 -7.69 4.40 2.88
N TYR A 9 -8.22 3.52 3.71
CA TYR A 9 -9.32 3.80 4.61
C TYR A 9 -9.18 2.98 5.89
N GLY A 10 -9.01 3.62 7.03
CA GLY A 10 -8.94 3.00 8.35
C GLY A 10 -10.01 3.53 9.29
N ASP A 11 -10.27 2.86 10.41
CA ASP A 11 -11.34 3.21 11.36
C ASP A 11 -11.16 4.59 11.99
N ASP A 12 -9.93 4.98 12.34
CA ASP A 12 -9.64 6.26 13.02
C ASP A 12 -8.66 7.15 12.26
N GLY A 13 -8.23 6.72 11.08
CA GLY A 13 -7.28 7.46 10.25
C GLY A 13 -6.71 6.62 9.13
N ALA A 14 -6.09 7.27 8.15
CA ALA A 14 -5.48 6.61 7.00
C ALA A 14 -3.99 6.33 7.20
N THR A 15 -3.30 7.20 7.92
CA THR A 15 -1.88 7.04 8.20
C THR A 15 -1.65 7.18 9.70
N SER A 16 -0.92 6.23 10.29
CA SER A 16 -0.58 6.29 11.71
C SER A 16 0.82 5.78 11.98
N ALA A 17 1.45 6.36 13.00
CA ALA A 17 2.76 5.96 13.48
C ALA A 17 2.68 5.35 14.88
N TRP A 18 3.48 4.33 15.11
CA TRP A 18 3.51 3.60 16.37
C TRP A 18 4.95 3.27 16.77
N ALA A 19 5.18 3.12 18.06
CA ALA A 19 6.42 2.62 18.63
C ALA A 19 6.21 1.24 19.24
N GLY A 20 6.99 0.23 18.81
CA GLY A 20 6.95 -1.14 19.32
C GLY A 20 8.18 -1.46 20.19
N LYS A 21 7.94 -1.92 21.44
CA LYS A 21 8.98 -2.35 22.36
C LYS A 21 8.52 -3.55 23.19
N GLY A 22 9.23 -4.68 23.10
CA GLY A 22 8.79 -5.91 23.73
C GLY A 22 7.40 -6.32 23.25
N ASN A 23 6.49 -6.56 24.17
CA ASN A 23 5.08 -6.91 23.87
C ASN A 23 4.14 -5.70 23.71
N LYS A 24 4.69 -4.50 23.74
CA LYS A 24 3.87 -3.27 23.67
C LYS A 24 4.03 -2.58 22.35
N ILE A 25 2.90 -2.08 21.83
CA ILE A 25 2.82 -1.17 20.71
C ILE A 25 2.01 0.05 21.15
N GLU A 26 2.53 1.25 20.92
CA GLU A 26 1.96 2.51 21.38
C GLU A 26 1.79 3.46 20.20
N LYS A 27 0.55 3.95 20.00
CA LYS A 27 0.24 4.95 18.97
C LYS A 27 0.93 6.26 19.32
N GLN A 28 1.61 6.85 18.34
CA GLN A 28 2.24 8.16 18.47
C GLN A 28 1.36 9.25 17.88
N TRP A 29 0.82 9.01 16.70
CA TRP A 29 -0.12 9.90 16.01
C TRP A 29 -0.91 9.17 14.93
N SER A 30 -1.96 9.81 14.43
CA SER A 30 -2.79 9.38 13.30
C SER A 30 -3.18 10.58 12.46
N ASP A 31 -3.20 10.43 11.14
CA ASP A 31 -3.72 11.40 10.19
C ASP A 31 -5.14 11.02 9.75
N PRO A 32 -6.02 12.00 9.52
CA PRO A 32 -7.38 11.72 9.11
C PRO A 32 -7.45 11.09 7.71
N MET A 33 -8.55 10.38 7.43
CA MET A 33 -8.78 9.71 6.15
C MET A 33 -8.74 10.63 4.94
N PHE A 34 -9.05 11.91 5.11
CA PHE A 34 -9.05 12.90 4.01
C PHE A 34 -7.65 13.27 3.53
N ASP A 35 -6.62 12.86 4.26
CA ASP A 35 -5.21 13.01 3.89
C ASP A 35 -4.56 11.67 3.55
N SER A 36 -5.38 10.69 3.14
CA SER A 36 -4.94 9.35 2.77
C SER A 36 -4.19 9.33 1.44
N LEU A 37 -2.94 8.84 1.47
CA LEU A 37 -2.17 8.54 0.27
C LEU A 37 -2.78 7.37 -0.52
N GLY A 38 -3.26 6.34 0.17
CA GLY A 38 -3.86 5.18 -0.48
C GLY A 38 -5.15 5.55 -1.21
N MET A 39 -6.04 6.33 -0.56
CA MET A 39 -7.27 6.78 -1.20
C MET A 39 -7.00 7.71 -2.38
N LEU A 40 -6.04 8.63 -2.25
CA LEU A 40 -5.63 9.47 -3.38
C LEU A 40 -5.11 8.59 -4.54
N TYR A 41 -4.29 7.58 -4.22
CA TYR A 41 -3.74 6.67 -5.23
C TYR A 41 -4.86 5.94 -5.97
N THR A 42 -5.83 5.39 -5.26
CA THR A 42 -7.01 4.72 -5.83
C THR A 42 -7.84 5.68 -6.70
N CYS A 43 -8.16 6.88 -6.20
CA CYS A 43 -8.96 7.85 -6.98
C CYS A 43 -8.25 8.30 -8.27
N VAL A 44 -6.92 8.51 -8.22
CA VAL A 44 -6.14 8.85 -9.43
C VAL A 44 -6.07 7.64 -10.37
N SER A 45 -5.93 6.42 -9.84
CA SER A 45 -5.97 5.19 -10.65
C SER A 45 -7.30 5.07 -11.41
N GLU A 46 -8.41 5.31 -10.75
CA GLU A 46 -9.72 5.35 -11.40
C GLU A 46 -9.85 6.47 -12.44
N HIS A 47 -9.25 7.63 -12.17
CA HIS A 47 -9.26 8.74 -13.12
C HIS A 47 -8.57 8.37 -14.43
N ILE A 48 -7.47 7.64 -14.38
CA ILE A 48 -6.77 7.16 -15.57
C ILE A 48 -7.32 5.82 -16.10
N GLY A 49 -8.49 5.38 -15.58
CA GLY A 49 -9.29 4.28 -16.13
C GLY A 49 -9.00 2.89 -15.56
N PHE A 50 -8.38 2.80 -14.38
CA PHE A 50 -8.15 1.54 -13.67
C PHE A 50 -9.05 1.45 -12.44
N PRO A 51 -9.92 0.42 -12.34
CA PRO A 51 -10.83 0.27 -11.20
C PRO A 51 -10.08 -0.02 -9.89
N PHE A 52 -10.81 0.02 -8.78
CA PHE A 52 -10.32 -0.38 -7.45
C PHE A 52 -9.56 -1.70 -7.50
N PHE A 53 -8.52 -1.82 -6.70
CA PHE A 53 -7.61 -2.97 -6.60
C PHE A 53 -6.70 -3.18 -7.83
N GLN A 54 -6.58 -2.19 -8.70
CA GLN A 54 -5.61 -2.17 -9.80
C GLN A 54 -4.50 -1.13 -9.61
N GLU A 55 -4.28 -0.64 -8.40
CA GLU A 55 -3.23 0.31 -8.04
C GLU A 55 -1.83 -0.21 -8.42
N GLY A 56 -1.62 -1.53 -8.31
CA GLY A 56 -0.38 -2.19 -8.74
C GLY A 56 -0.12 -2.06 -10.25
N THR A 57 -1.16 -2.05 -11.07
CA THR A 57 -1.04 -1.78 -12.52
C THR A 57 -0.60 -0.34 -12.76
N VAL A 58 -1.18 0.61 -12.04
CA VAL A 58 -0.81 2.04 -12.15
C VAL A 58 0.62 2.28 -11.67
N MET A 59 1.06 1.60 -10.60
CA MET A 59 2.45 1.60 -10.16
C MET A 59 3.41 1.13 -11.28
N ALA A 60 3.04 0.09 -12.02
CA ALA A 60 3.83 -0.38 -13.16
C ALA A 60 3.82 0.63 -14.32
N LEU A 61 2.67 1.24 -14.64
CA LEU A 61 2.55 2.28 -15.68
C LEU A 61 3.42 3.50 -15.40
N ALA A 62 3.66 3.83 -14.14
CA ALA A 62 4.51 4.94 -13.75
C ALA A 62 5.92 4.86 -14.35
N ALA A 63 6.42 3.64 -14.61
CA ALA A 63 7.71 3.42 -15.25
C ALA A 63 7.77 3.90 -16.72
N MET A 64 6.62 4.08 -17.36
CA MET A 64 6.50 4.54 -18.75
C MET A 64 6.30 6.06 -18.85
N GLY A 65 6.09 6.74 -17.72
CA GLY A 65 5.81 8.18 -17.67
C GLY A 65 7.05 9.04 -17.51
N SER A 66 6.82 10.35 -17.55
CA SER A 66 7.81 11.41 -17.38
C SER A 66 7.35 12.44 -16.33
N PRO A 67 8.24 13.36 -15.86
CA PRO A 67 7.92 14.30 -14.79
C PRO A 67 6.99 15.47 -15.19
N ALA A 68 6.23 15.36 -16.28
CA ALA A 68 5.40 16.45 -16.81
C ALA A 68 4.40 17.05 -15.79
N TYR A 69 3.90 16.24 -14.86
CA TYR A 69 2.96 16.68 -13.82
C TYR A 69 3.59 16.80 -12.42
N LYS A 70 4.92 16.73 -12.30
CA LYS A 70 5.63 16.75 -11.01
C LYS A 70 5.23 17.93 -10.13
N ASP A 71 5.28 19.14 -10.67
CA ASP A 71 5.00 20.36 -9.90
C ASP A 71 3.50 20.52 -9.56
N LYS A 72 2.62 20.00 -10.40
CA LYS A 72 1.17 19.98 -10.15
C LYS A 72 0.80 19.03 -9.02
N PHE A 73 1.42 17.86 -8.97
CA PHE A 73 1.25 16.94 -7.86
C PHE A 73 1.86 17.44 -6.55
N LYS A 74 2.88 18.30 -6.59
CA LYS A 74 3.41 18.99 -5.41
C LYS A 74 2.37 19.89 -4.74
N ASP A 75 1.48 20.53 -5.52
CA ASP A 75 0.36 21.29 -4.94
C ASP A 75 -0.76 20.38 -4.44
N LEU A 76 -0.92 19.19 -5.03
CA LEU A 76 -1.93 18.21 -4.61
C LEU A 76 -1.53 17.50 -3.32
N ILE A 77 -0.26 17.08 -3.18
CA ILE A 77 0.28 16.39 -1.99
C ILE A 77 1.27 17.33 -1.31
N ARG A 78 0.89 17.89 -0.17
CA ARG A 78 1.71 18.83 0.61
C ARG A 78 2.43 18.12 1.73
N LEU A 79 3.73 18.33 1.81
CA LEU A 79 4.57 17.85 2.90
C LEU A 79 4.58 18.90 4.02
N LEU A 80 4.12 18.53 5.21
CA LEU A 80 4.00 19.41 6.36
C LEU A 80 5.09 19.11 7.41
N PRO A 81 5.42 20.07 8.29
CA PRO A 81 6.35 19.82 9.38
C PRO A 81 5.95 18.62 10.25
N GLY A 82 6.95 17.97 10.85
CA GLY A 82 6.73 16.82 11.74
C GLY A 82 6.39 15.50 11.01
N GLY A 83 6.73 15.39 9.72
CA GLY A 83 6.49 14.17 8.94
C GLY A 83 5.01 13.97 8.58
N ARG A 84 4.22 15.02 8.61
CA ARG A 84 2.80 14.98 8.26
C ARG A 84 2.61 15.32 6.79
N ILE A 85 1.46 14.94 6.24
CA ILE A 85 1.06 15.27 4.88
C ILE A 85 -0.34 15.87 4.86
N GLU A 86 -0.66 16.59 3.82
CA GLU A 86 -2.00 17.09 3.53
C GLU A 86 -2.33 16.86 2.06
N ILE A 87 -3.51 16.34 1.80
CA ILE A 87 -4.08 16.33 0.44
C ILE A 87 -4.88 17.62 0.25
N ASN A 88 -4.50 18.39 -0.75
CA ASN A 88 -5.07 19.72 -1.00
C ASN A 88 -6.56 19.65 -1.35
N LYS A 89 -7.40 20.11 -0.44
CA LYS A 89 -8.87 20.07 -0.55
C LYS A 89 -9.43 20.90 -1.71
N SER A 90 -8.62 21.74 -2.36
CA SER A 90 -9.05 22.41 -3.60
C SER A 90 -9.13 21.47 -4.81
N TYR A 91 -8.53 20.28 -4.73
CA TYR A 91 -8.58 19.26 -5.78
C TYR A 91 -9.56 18.13 -5.50
N ILE A 92 -9.84 17.86 -4.23
CA ILE A 92 -10.63 16.71 -3.79
C ILE A 92 -11.92 17.14 -3.10
N LYS A 93 -12.95 16.29 -3.20
CA LYS A 93 -14.21 16.43 -2.47
C LYS A 93 -14.73 15.13 -1.87
N TYR A 94 -13.94 14.06 -1.88
CA TYR A 94 -14.34 12.79 -1.26
C TYR A 94 -14.55 12.90 0.26
N ASN A 95 -13.99 13.93 0.89
CA ASN A 95 -14.24 14.26 2.28
C ASN A 95 -15.69 14.72 2.57
N THR A 96 -16.45 15.10 1.54
CA THR A 96 -17.84 15.57 1.67
C THR A 96 -18.82 14.84 0.77
N HIS A 97 -18.36 14.29 -0.37
CA HIS A 97 -19.21 13.70 -1.41
C HIS A 97 -18.90 12.20 -1.66
N GLY A 98 -17.99 11.61 -0.87
CA GLY A 98 -17.57 10.21 -1.09
C GLY A 98 -16.81 9.99 -2.39
N PHE A 99 -16.61 8.72 -2.74
CA PHE A 99 -15.71 8.32 -3.83
C PHE A 99 -16.36 8.28 -5.21
N ILE A 100 -17.67 8.42 -5.32
CA ILE A 100 -18.37 8.43 -6.61
C ILE A 100 -17.97 9.64 -7.45
N GLU A 101 -17.80 10.79 -6.79
CA GLU A 101 -17.29 12.02 -7.41
C GLU A 101 -16.16 12.62 -6.56
N PRO A 102 -14.95 12.04 -6.60
CA PRO A 102 -13.89 12.42 -5.67
C PRO A 102 -13.25 13.79 -5.95
N TRP A 103 -13.48 14.37 -7.13
CA TRP A 103 -12.70 15.50 -7.62
C TRP A 103 -13.46 16.83 -7.63
N GLN A 104 -12.76 17.91 -7.27
CA GLN A 104 -13.17 19.28 -7.54
C GLN A 104 -12.91 19.64 -9.01
N PRO A 105 -13.59 20.67 -9.57
CA PRO A 105 -13.35 21.14 -10.95
C PRO A 105 -11.86 21.41 -11.25
N LYS A 106 -11.14 21.99 -10.29
CA LYS A 106 -9.68 22.25 -10.39
C LYS A 106 -8.87 21.00 -10.74
N PHE A 107 -9.28 19.81 -10.31
CA PHE A 107 -8.58 18.57 -10.65
C PHE A 107 -8.68 18.30 -12.16
N TYR A 108 -9.88 18.39 -12.72
CA TYR A 108 -10.11 18.20 -14.16
C TYR A 108 -9.45 19.28 -15.02
N GLU A 109 -9.45 20.53 -14.56
CA GLU A 109 -8.74 21.64 -15.22
C GLU A 109 -7.23 21.41 -15.26
N THR A 110 -6.69 20.74 -14.24
CA THR A 110 -5.25 20.49 -14.10
C THR A 110 -4.78 19.23 -14.81
N PHE A 111 -5.56 18.14 -14.71
CA PHE A 111 -5.18 16.78 -15.14
C PHE A 111 -6.03 16.25 -16.30
N GLY A 112 -6.97 17.04 -16.83
CA GLY A 112 -7.86 16.65 -17.91
C GLY A 112 -9.04 15.77 -17.47
N PRO A 113 -9.88 15.32 -18.42
CA PRO A 113 -11.04 14.48 -18.14
C PRO A 113 -10.63 13.05 -17.73
N ARG A 114 -11.55 12.37 -17.02
CA ARG A 114 -11.39 10.95 -16.69
C ARG A 114 -11.36 10.12 -17.99
N ARG A 115 -10.38 9.22 -18.10
CA ARG A 115 -10.31 8.22 -19.17
C ARG A 115 -11.50 7.27 -19.07
N GLN A 116 -12.16 7.01 -20.18
CA GLN A 116 -13.28 6.08 -20.25
C GLN A 116 -12.79 4.67 -20.61
N SER A 117 -13.63 3.67 -20.31
CA SER A 117 -13.36 2.29 -20.73
C SER A 117 -13.30 2.21 -22.26
N GLY A 118 -12.23 1.61 -22.78
CA GLY A 118 -11.99 1.51 -24.22
C GLY A 118 -11.15 2.63 -24.83
N ASP A 119 -10.95 3.75 -24.12
CA ASP A 119 -10.03 4.79 -24.58
C ASP A 119 -8.58 4.27 -24.58
N GLU A 120 -7.77 4.77 -25.49
CA GLU A 120 -6.34 4.45 -25.55
C GLU A 120 -5.60 5.05 -24.35
N LEU A 121 -4.63 4.29 -23.80
CA LEU A 121 -3.66 4.80 -22.86
C LEU A 121 -2.60 5.61 -23.63
N THR A 122 -2.44 6.86 -23.24
CA THR A 122 -1.52 7.81 -23.88
C THR A 122 -0.42 8.25 -22.91
N GLU A 123 0.58 8.94 -23.42
CA GLU A 123 1.66 9.55 -22.62
C GLU A 123 1.11 10.41 -21.48
N HIS A 124 -0.01 11.09 -21.69
CA HIS A 124 -0.71 11.87 -20.66
C HIS A 124 -1.02 11.02 -19.41
N HIS A 125 -1.58 9.83 -19.59
CA HIS A 125 -1.94 8.93 -18.50
C HIS A 125 -0.70 8.35 -17.80
N PHE A 126 0.35 8.02 -18.58
CA PHE A 126 1.62 7.56 -18.01
C PHE A 126 2.29 8.65 -17.17
N ASN A 127 2.23 9.90 -17.61
CA ASN A 127 2.80 11.03 -16.88
C ASN A 127 2.03 11.34 -15.58
N ILE A 128 0.71 11.15 -15.55
CA ILE A 128 -0.08 11.22 -14.32
C ILE A 128 0.31 10.08 -13.36
N ALA A 129 0.40 8.85 -13.86
CA ALA A 129 0.84 7.70 -13.07
C ALA A 129 2.25 7.90 -12.49
N TRP A 130 3.18 8.43 -13.29
CA TRP A 130 4.52 8.77 -12.83
C TRP A 130 4.51 9.79 -11.70
N ALA A 131 3.74 10.87 -11.85
CA ALA A 131 3.68 11.93 -10.84
C ALA A 131 3.03 11.45 -9.54
N LEU A 132 1.97 10.62 -9.63
CA LEU A 132 1.33 9.98 -8.50
C LEU A 132 2.33 9.10 -7.73
N GLN A 133 3.02 8.20 -8.43
CA GLN A 133 4.01 7.31 -7.83
C GLN A 133 5.15 8.12 -7.18
N HIS A 134 5.72 9.07 -7.91
CA HIS A 134 6.81 9.91 -7.41
C HIS A 134 6.43 10.64 -6.10
N TRP A 135 5.25 11.28 -6.05
CA TRP A 135 4.83 12.02 -4.87
C TRP A 135 4.35 11.12 -3.72
N THR A 136 3.84 9.93 -4.02
CA THR A 136 3.60 8.91 -3.01
C THR A 136 4.91 8.49 -2.33
N GLU A 137 5.96 8.26 -3.10
CA GLU A 137 7.29 7.94 -2.59
C GLU A 137 7.90 9.08 -1.78
N GLU A 138 7.83 10.33 -2.27
CA GLU A 138 8.33 11.52 -1.55
C GLU A 138 7.58 11.73 -0.22
N ALA A 139 6.26 11.53 -0.21
CA ALA A 139 5.46 11.62 0.99
C ALA A 139 5.84 10.55 2.02
N LEU A 140 5.98 9.30 1.59
CA LEU A 140 6.42 8.22 2.47
C LEU A 140 7.83 8.45 3.02
N LEU A 141 8.77 8.88 2.16
CA LEU A 141 10.13 9.23 2.60
C LEU A 141 10.13 10.39 3.61
N HIS A 142 9.29 11.39 3.40
CA HIS A 142 9.14 12.50 4.35
C HIS A 142 8.66 12.01 5.72
N ILE A 143 7.63 11.15 5.76
CA ILE A 143 7.10 10.56 6.98
C ILE A 143 8.17 9.72 7.70
N VAL A 144 8.78 8.76 7.00
CA VAL A 144 9.69 7.81 7.64
C VAL A 144 11.01 8.44 8.08
N ARG A 145 11.51 9.47 7.39
CA ARG A 145 12.69 10.25 7.84
C ARG A 145 12.42 10.96 9.17
N GLU A 146 11.23 11.54 9.31
CA GLU A 146 10.83 12.16 10.57
C GLU A 146 10.66 11.14 11.68
N LEU A 147 10.03 9.99 11.40
CA LEU A 147 9.91 8.89 12.35
C LEU A 147 11.29 8.37 12.80
N TYR A 148 12.25 8.26 11.88
CA TYR A 148 13.62 7.92 12.24
C TYR A 148 14.25 8.97 13.16
N ARG A 149 14.06 10.26 12.86
CA ARG A 149 14.57 11.36 13.68
C ARG A 149 14.03 11.31 15.11
N GLN A 150 12.75 10.96 15.28
CA GLN A 150 12.06 10.86 16.57
C GLN A 150 12.46 9.61 17.36
N HIS A 151 12.47 8.44 16.75
CA HIS A 151 12.62 7.16 17.45
C HIS A 151 14.05 6.60 17.44
N LYS A 152 14.89 7.01 16.50
CA LYS A 152 16.27 6.49 16.32
C LYS A 152 16.36 4.97 16.18
N SER A 153 15.26 4.30 15.86
CA SER A 153 15.23 2.86 15.61
C SER A 153 15.78 2.54 14.22
N LYS A 154 16.62 1.52 14.12
CA LYS A 154 17.09 1.00 12.82
C LYS A 154 16.07 0.08 12.13
N ASN A 155 15.01 -0.31 12.84
CA ASN A 155 13.98 -1.22 12.35
C ASN A 155 12.70 -0.46 12.07
N LEU A 156 12.20 -0.58 10.85
CA LEU A 156 10.90 -0.05 10.40
C LEU A 156 9.99 -1.21 10.01
N VAL A 157 8.75 -1.16 10.46
CA VAL A 157 7.65 -2.01 9.98
C VAL A 157 6.69 -1.12 9.21
N ILE A 158 6.27 -1.55 8.02
CA ILE A 158 5.28 -0.82 7.21
C ILE A 158 4.11 -1.75 6.95
N SER A 159 2.88 -1.29 7.24
CA SER A 159 1.62 -2.02 7.03
C SER A 159 0.55 -1.09 6.47
N GLY A 160 -0.63 -1.64 6.15
CA GLY A 160 -1.70 -0.97 5.40
C GLY A 160 -1.58 -1.23 3.90
N GLY A 161 -2.61 -0.88 3.14
CA GLY A 161 -2.66 -1.12 1.68
C GLY A 161 -1.52 -0.43 0.91
N VAL A 162 -1.07 0.74 1.36
CA VAL A 162 0.07 1.46 0.75
C VAL A 162 1.39 0.70 0.90
N ALA A 163 1.52 -0.16 1.90
CA ALA A 163 2.70 -1.01 2.09
C ALA A 163 2.89 -2.07 0.98
N LEU A 164 1.89 -2.30 0.13
CA LEU A 164 2.01 -3.13 -1.07
C LEU A 164 2.80 -2.45 -2.20
N ASN A 165 3.08 -1.14 -2.07
CA ASN A 165 3.90 -0.40 -3.03
C ASN A 165 5.38 -0.76 -2.88
N CYS A 166 5.80 -1.81 -3.60
CA CYS A 166 7.17 -2.34 -3.51
C CYS A 166 8.23 -1.33 -4.00
N VAL A 167 7.88 -0.43 -4.93
CA VAL A 167 8.78 0.61 -5.42
C VAL A 167 9.10 1.62 -4.32
N ALA A 168 8.07 2.07 -3.60
CA ALA A 168 8.24 2.97 -2.45
C ALA A 168 9.02 2.28 -1.31
N ASN A 169 8.72 1.01 -1.02
CA ASN A 169 9.42 0.24 0.02
C ASN A 169 10.92 0.09 -0.30
N ALA A 170 11.28 -0.17 -1.56
CA ALA A 170 12.68 -0.23 -2.00
C ALA A 170 13.40 1.12 -1.82
N ARG A 171 12.72 2.24 -2.13
CA ARG A 171 13.27 3.57 -1.89
C ARG A 171 13.47 3.87 -0.40
N ILE A 172 12.53 3.49 0.45
CA ILE A 172 12.66 3.68 1.90
C ILE A 172 13.92 2.97 2.42
N LEU A 173 14.15 1.72 2.02
CA LEU A 173 15.34 0.98 2.43
C LEU A 173 16.64 1.61 1.90
N ARG A 174 16.64 2.13 0.67
CA ARG A 174 17.82 2.70 0.02
C ARG A 174 18.12 4.13 0.49
N ASP A 175 17.08 4.97 0.66
CA ASP A 175 17.20 6.42 0.75
C ASP A 175 16.97 6.94 2.20
N THR A 176 16.94 6.04 3.21
CA THR A 176 16.79 6.39 4.62
C THR A 176 17.81 5.68 5.50
N ASP A 177 17.87 6.09 6.78
CA ASP A 177 18.78 5.49 7.77
C ASP A 177 18.23 4.20 8.41
N PHE A 178 17.05 3.72 8.00
CA PHE A 178 16.55 2.41 8.41
C PHE A 178 17.37 1.31 7.74
N THR A 179 17.92 0.39 8.53
CA THR A 179 18.72 -0.73 8.03
C THR A 179 17.92 -2.01 7.87
N ARG A 180 16.74 -2.06 8.47
CA ARG A 180 15.78 -3.18 8.34
C ARG A 180 14.39 -2.63 8.15
N VAL A 181 13.82 -2.92 6.98
CA VAL A 181 12.43 -2.62 6.65
C VAL A 181 11.70 -3.94 6.50
N TRP A 182 10.62 -4.10 7.26
CA TRP A 182 9.80 -5.29 7.20
C TRP A 182 8.37 -4.92 6.80
N VAL A 183 7.89 -5.56 5.76
CA VAL A 183 6.50 -5.49 5.30
C VAL A 183 5.90 -6.87 5.54
N PRO A 184 4.85 -7.01 6.35
CA PRO A 184 4.23 -8.30 6.60
C PRO A 184 3.67 -8.90 5.32
N PRO A 185 3.71 -10.23 5.13
CA PRO A 185 3.18 -10.89 3.94
C PRO A 185 1.66 -10.68 3.76
N VAL A 186 0.99 -10.19 4.80
CA VAL A 186 -0.44 -9.83 4.84
C VAL A 186 -0.58 -8.36 5.27
N ALA A 187 0.04 -7.45 4.53
CA ALA A 187 0.19 -6.05 4.94
C ALA A 187 -1.13 -5.24 4.93
N SER A 188 -2.10 -5.61 4.09
CA SER A 188 -3.41 -4.95 3.97
C SER A 188 -4.44 -5.49 4.97
N ASP A 189 -5.72 -5.23 4.76
CA ASP A 189 -6.85 -5.70 5.59
C ASP A 189 -6.85 -7.21 5.82
N THR A 190 -6.28 -7.98 4.90
CA THR A 190 -6.11 -9.44 5.05
C THR A 190 -5.30 -9.85 6.29
N GLY A 191 -4.48 -8.94 6.82
CA GLY A 191 -3.69 -9.15 8.04
C GLY A 191 -4.37 -8.75 9.34
N ILE A 192 -5.55 -8.12 9.30
CA ILE A 192 -6.23 -7.62 10.51
C ILE A 192 -6.53 -8.74 11.49
N CYS A 193 -7.02 -9.88 11.02
CA CYS A 193 -7.31 -11.04 11.88
C CYS A 193 -6.04 -11.55 12.60
N PHE A 194 -4.92 -11.59 11.90
CA PHE A 194 -3.61 -11.96 12.46
C PHE A 194 -3.13 -10.93 13.49
N GLY A 195 -3.15 -9.66 13.10
CA GLY A 195 -2.72 -8.56 13.94
C GLY A 195 -3.52 -8.47 15.23
N SER A 196 -4.85 -8.60 15.15
CA SER A 196 -5.76 -8.57 16.29
C SER A 196 -5.52 -9.74 17.25
N ALA A 197 -5.33 -10.95 16.72
CA ALA A 197 -5.04 -12.13 17.52
C ALA A 197 -3.69 -12.00 18.27
N LEU A 198 -2.63 -11.57 17.55
CA LEU A 198 -1.31 -11.36 18.14
C LEU A 198 -1.28 -10.20 19.14
N TYR A 199 -2.01 -9.12 18.88
CA TYR A 199 -2.16 -8.01 19.82
C TYR A 199 -2.79 -8.49 21.11
N HIS A 200 -3.92 -9.20 21.03
CA HIS A 200 -4.60 -9.76 22.20
C HIS A 200 -3.70 -10.74 22.96
N TRP A 201 -3.08 -11.67 22.27
CA TRP A 201 -2.21 -12.69 22.87
C TRP A 201 -1.01 -12.10 23.60
N HIS A 202 -0.30 -11.18 22.96
CA HIS A 202 0.96 -10.65 23.49
C HIS A 202 0.77 -9.42 24.38
N GLN A 203 -0.04 -8.44 23.96
CA GLN A 203 -0.16 -7.19 24.68
C GLN A 203 -1.22 -7.24 25.77
N THR A 204 -2.40 -7.85 25.51
CA THR A 204 -3.50 -7.91 26.48
C THR A 204 -3.26 -9.00 27.51
N LEU A 205 -2.93 -10.22 27.07
CA LEU A 205 -2.70 -11.38 27.94
C LEU A 205 -1.27 -11.51 28.46
N GLY A 206 -0.32 -10.73 27.92
CA GLY A 206 1.09 -10.74 28.38
C GLY A 206 1.89 -11.99 28.03
N ASN A 207 1.40 -12.83 27.11
CA ASN A 207 2.06 -14.05 26.73
C ASN A 207 3.39 -13.81 26.00
N LYS A 208 4.31 -14.77 26.05
CA LYS A 208 5.60 -14.69 25.37
C LYS A 208 5.46 -14.63 23.86
N ARG A 209 6.44 -13.99 23.21
CA ARG A 209 6.56 -13.93 21.76
C ARG A 209 7.37 -15.13 21.28
N ASP A 210 6.69 -16.21 21.00
CA ASP A 210 7.20 -17.50 20.52
C ASP A 210 6.77 -17.82 19.08
N PHE A 211 5.99 -16.91 18.47
CA PHE A 211 5.53 -17.00 17.09
C PHE A 211 6.16 -15.89 16.24
N GLU A 212 6.61 -16.23 15.04
CA GLU A 212 7.10 -15.31 14.02
C GLU A 212 6.32 -15.52 12.71
N LEU A 213 5.74 -14.45 12.19
CA LEU A 213 5.03 -14.46 10.91
C LEU A 213 6.04 -14.39 9.76
N THR A 214 6.37 -15.54 9.17
CA THR A 214 7.36 -15.65 8.08
C THR A 214 6.74 -15.82 6.70
N HIS A 215 5.47 -16.23 6.62
CA HIS A 215 4.72 -16.45 5.38
C HIS A 215 3.22 -16.22 5.62
N ALA A 216 2.41 -16.31 4.57
CA ALA A 216 0.95 -16.18 4.63
C ALA A 216 0.20 -17.52 4.52
N PHE A 217 0.91 -18.65 4.43
CA PHE A 217 0.33 -19.97 4.19
C PHE A 217 -0.08 -20.66 5.49
N TYR A 218 -1.11 -20.12 6.15
CA TYR A 218 -1.66 -20.68 7.41
C TYR A 218 -3.07 -21.27 7.22
N GLY A 219 -3.53 -21.36 5.96
CA GLY A 219 -4.79 -22.01 5.62
C GLY A 219 -4.70 -23.53 5.62
N LYS A 220 -5.79 -24.19 5.22
CA LYS A 220 -5.81 -25.63 5.05
C LYS A 220 -4.79 -26.06 3.98
N GLU A 221 -3.93 -27.01 4.31
CA GLU A 221 -3.05 -27.68 3.35
C GLU A 221 -3.78 -28.88 2.74
N PHE A 222 -3.59 -29.07 1.44
CA PHE A 222 -4.11 -30.23 0.71
C PHE A 222 -2.94 -31.06 0.21
N ASN A 223 -2.95 -32.36 0.50
CA ASN A 223 -1.94 -33.28 -0.02
C ASN A 223 -2.29 -33.73 -1.46
N ASP A 224 -1.29 -34.32 -2.13
CA ASP A 224 -1.46 -34.76 -3.54
C ASP A 224 -2.65 -35.70 -3.73
N ALA A 225 -2.94 -36.59 -2.80
CA ALA A 225 -4.05 -37.52 -2.90
C ALA A 225 -5.41 -36.81 -2.84
N GLU A 226 -5.55 -35.80 -1.98
CA GLU A 226 -6.76 -34.97 -1.92
C GLU A 226 -6.94 -34.15 -3.20
N ILE A 227 -5.86 -33.63 -3.78
CA ILE A 227 -5.89 -32.89 -5.05
C ILE A 227 -6.31 -33.80 -6.19
N VAL A 228 -5.68 -34.97 -6.31
CA VAL A 228 -6.03 -35.98 -7.34
C VAL A 228 -7.49 -36.40 -7.22
N ALA A 229 -7.95 -36.72 -6.01
CA ALA A 229 -9.34 -37.13 -5.79
C ALA A 229 -10.34 -36.02 -6.17
N ALA A 230 -10.01 -34.75 -5.93
CA ALA A 230 -10.85 -33.63 -6.31
C ALA A 230 -10.90 -33.43 -7.83
N LEU A 231 -9.76 -33.58 -8.53
CA LEU A 231 -9.67 -33.47 -9.99
C LEU A 231 -10.45 -34.60 -10.67
N ASP A 232 -10.29 -35.84 -10.18
CA ASP A 232 -11.01 -37.01 -10.69
C ASP A 232 -12.53 -36.88 -10.48
N ALA A 233 -12.96 -36.44 -9.30
CA ALA A 233 -14.38 -36.19 -9.02
C ALA A 233 -14.98 -35.08 -9.89
N ALA A 234 -14.18 -34.09 -10.29
CA ALA A 234 -14.60 -33.04 -11.21
C ALA A 234 -14.53 -33.43 -12.70
N GLY A 235 -14.03 -34.63 -13.02
CA GLY A 235 -13.83 -35.10 -14.39
C GLY A 235 -12.83 -34.28 -15.22
N LEU A 236 -11.86 -33.63 -14.52
CA LEU A 236 -10.86 -32.79 -15.16
C LEU A 236 -9.69 -33.65 -15.64
N LYS A 237 -9.16 -33.33 -16.81
CA LYS A 237 -7.92 -33.92 -17.31
C LYS A 237 -6.73 -33.16 -16.73
N TYR A 238 -5.79 -33.89 -16.16
CA TYR A 238 -4.58 -33.30 -15.58
C TYR A 238 -3.36 -34.18 -15.90
N GLU A 239 -2.19 -33.57 -15.79
CA GLU A 239 -0.90 -34.24 -15.89
C GLU A 239 -0.11 -33.95 -14.61
N ARG A 240 0.45 -34.98 -14.00
CA ARG A 240 1.35 -34.84 -12.86
C ARG A 240 2.77 -34.59 -13.37
N MET A 241 3.33 -33.44 -12.97
CA MET A 241 4.71 -33.09 -13.31
C MET A 241 5.59 -33.08 -12.08
N GLU A 242 6.79 -33.59 -12.21
CA GLU A 242 7.84 -33.39 -11.20
C GLU A 242 8.29 -31.93 -11.18
N THR A 243 8.67 -31.43 -9.99
CA THR A 243 9.05 -30.00 -9.79
C THR A 243 10.11 -29.53 -10.79
N GLY A 244 11.08 -30.40 -11.16
CA GLY A 244 12.10 -30.07 -12.15
C GLY A 244 11.58 -29.94 -13.58
N ALA A 245 10.42 -30.53 -13.90
CA ALA A 245 9.79 -30.39 -15.21
C ALA A 245 9.03 -29.06 -15.38
N LEU A 246 8.48 -28.54 -14.27
CA LEU A 246 7.80 -27.22 -14.24
C LEU A 246 8.78 -26.06 -14.44
N MET A 247 10.06 -26.27 -14.18
CA MET A 247 11.10 -25.23 -14.29
C MET A 247 11.74 -25.13 -15.67
N LYS A 248 11.30 -25.94 -16.66
CA LYS A 248 11.80 -25.79 -18.02
C LYS A 248 11.15 -24.59 -18.67
N PRO A 249 11.94 -23.66 -19.27
CA PRO A 249 11.35 -22.55 -20.01
C PRO A 249 10.52 -23.11 -21.18
N VAL A 250 9.34 -22.50 -21.35
CA VAL A 250 8.44 -22.77 -22.49
C VAL A 250 9.07 -22.20 -23.76
#